data_d288ecd6dfcf749bd88f1c460db8da0d
#
_entry.id   d288ecd6dfcf749bd88f1c460db8da0d
#
_cell.length_a   1.000
_cell.length_b   1.000
_cell.length_c   1.000
_cell.angle_alpha   90.00
_cell.angle_beta   90.00
_cell.angle_gamma   90.00
#
_symmetry.space_group_name_H-M   'P 1'
#
loop_
_entity.id
_entity.type
_entity.pdbx_description
1 polymer ?
#
loop_
_entity_poly.entity_id
_entity_poly.type
_entity_poly.pdbx_seq_one_letter_code
_entity_poly.pdbx_strand_id
1 'polypeptide(L)'
;MPRAEARDFSGPSISGILRSVKRYPIRMQLVLVHPEIPHNTGCAARLAAATGVRLHLVEPLGFSLEDRYLKRAGLDYWPMVDVVVHADWETAAEALSTGAERPLSERLRLFTARGGCSLFETDFGTEDLLVFGSESTGLPAALLAAHSDQRVYVPIREDVRSLNLANTVCLGLYTALDRAGLPLPDNDGRYVAHPDAGKDVRPSERVRRPPGA
;
A
#
# COMPACT_ATOMS: atom_id res chain seq x y z
N MET A 1 18.18 21.99 60.35
CA MET A 1 17.72 21.93 58.98
C MET A 1 18.74 21.18 58.14
N PRO A 2 18.45 19.92 57.66
CA PRO A 2 19.38 19.19 56.83
C PRO A 2 19.23 19.62 55.37
N ARG A 3 20.36 19.79 54.69
CA ARG A 3 20.47 20.13 53.26
C ARG A 3 20.02 18.93 52.42
N ALA A 4 19.18 19.19 51.42
CA ALA A 4 18.75 18.22 50.43
C ALA A 4 19.93 17.84 49.52
N GLU A 5 20.25 16.54 49.49
CA GLU A 5 21.16 15.93 48.55
C GLU A 5 20.57 15.94 47.15
N ALA A 6 21.29 16.52 46.21
CA ALA A 6 20.98 16.45 44.79
C ALA A 6 21.20 15.02 44.28
N ARG A 7 20.13 14.35 43.87
CA ARG A 7 20.21 13.06 43.18
C ARG A 7 20.79 13.27 41.79
N ASP A 8 21.96 12.67 41.59
CA ASP A 8 22.61 12.56 40.28
C ASP A 8 21.75 11.65 39.35
N PHE A 9 21.17 12.23 38.31
CA PHE A 9 20.47 11.54 37.23
C PHE A 9 21.45 11.28 36.08
N SER A 10 22.50 10.52 36.30
CA SER A 10 23.28 9.92 35.23
C SER A 10 22.51 8.71 34.68
N GLY A 11 21.50 8.97 33.85
CA GLY A 11 20.82 7.95 33.05
C GLY A 11 21.77 7.34 32.02
N PRO A 12 21.54 6.10 31.59
CA PRO A 12 22.45 5.41 30.68
C PRO A 12 22.55 6.16 29.35
N SER A 13 23.79 6.28 28.88
CA SER A 13 24.20 6.90 27.62
C SER A 13 23.31 6.47 26.43
N ILE A 14 22.78 7.45 25.69
CA ILE A 14 21.85 7.28 24.54
C ILE A 14 22.54 6.65 23.31
N SER A 15 23.82 6.27 23.40
CA SER A 15 24.60 5.72 22.28
C SER A 15 24.39 4.22 22.01
N GLY A 16 23.48 3.55 22.70
CA GLY A 16 23.31 2.08 22.64
C GLY A 16 22.01 1.56 22.03
N ILE A 17 21.05 2.40 21.59
CA ILE A 17 19.76 1.93 21.07
C ILE A 17 19.47 2.54 19.69
N LEU A 18 20.41 2.45 18.78
CA LEU A 18 20.08 2.27 17.37
C LEU A 18 19.79 0.78 17.18
N ARG A 19 18.62 0.32 17.63
CA ARG A 19 18.06 -0.92 17.10
C ARG A 19 17.95 -0.70 15.59
N SER A 20 18.89 -1.27 14.86
CA SER A 20 18.76 -1.55 13.43
C SER A 20 17.40 -2.24 13.28
N VAL A 21 16.38 -1.47 12.95
CA VAL A 21 15.14 -2.04 12.42
C VAL A 21 15.59 -2.73 11.15
N LYS A 22 15.79 -4.04 11.21
CA LYS A 22 15.93 -4.86 10.01
C LYS A 22 14.65 -4.60 9.23
N ARG A 23 14.72 -3.70 8.26
CA ARG A 23 13.70 -3.56 7.23
C ARG A 23 13.76 -4.86 6.44
N TYR A 24 13.02 -5.86 6.88
CA TYR A 24 12.68 -6.95 5.99
C TYR A 24 11.82 -6.30 4.91
N PRO A 25 12.24 -6.32 3.63
CA PRO A 25 11.41 -5.74 2.60
C PRO A 25 10.06 -6.44 2.65
N ILE A 26 9.00 -5.68 2.97
CA ILE A 26 7.64 -6.20 2.91
C ILE A 26 7.41 -6.58 1.44
N ARG A 27 7.14 -7.87 1.19
CA ARG A 27 6.94 -8.41 -0.16
C ARG A 27 5.47 -8.30 -0.60
N MET A 28 4.54 -8.08 0.34
CA MET A 28 3.16 -7.74 0.03
C MET A 28 3.12 -6.42 -0.74
N GLN A 29 2.26 -6.33 -1.77
CA GLN A 29 2.22 -5.17 -2.65
C GLN A 29 0.77 -4.74 -2.92
N LEU A 30 0.57 -3.46 -3.19
CA LEU A 30 -0.70 -2.88 -3.62
C LEU A 30 -0.73 -2.73 -5.12
N VAL A 31 -1.85 -3.10 -5.75
CA VAL A 31 -2.07 -2.92 -7.19
C VAL A 31 -3.41 -2.22 -7.41
N LEU A 32 -3.40 -1.06 -8.06
CA LEU A 32 -4.61 -0.38 -8.50
C LEU A 32 -4.73 -0.53 -10.01
N VAL A 33 -5.81 -1.17 -10.46
CA VAL A 33 -6.11 -1.42 -11.87
C VAL A 33 -7.09 -0.37 -12.35
N HIS A 34 -6.66 0.45 -13.31
CA HIS A 34 -7.44 1.54 -13.93
C HIS A 34 -8.05 2.52 -12.92
N PRO A 35 -7.29 3.04 -11.93
CA PRO A 35 -7.84 3.98 -10.96
C PRO A 35 -8.27 5.28 -11.67
N GLU A 36 -9.45 5.80 -11.29
CA GLU A 36 -10.07 6.94 -11.98
C GLU A 36 -9.94 8.25 -11.20
N ILE A 37 -9.89 8.19 -9.88
CA ILE A 37 -9.93 9.36 -9.01
C ILE A 37 -8.54 9.63 -8.41
N PRO A 38 -7.88 10.76 -8.77
CA PRO A 38 -6.51 11.05 -8.32
C PRO A 38 -6.40 11.13 -6.79
N HIS A 39 -7.45 11.59 -6.10
CA HIS A 39 -7.46 11.66 -4.65
C HIS A 39 -7.35 10.27 -4.00
N ASN A 40 -8.08 9.27 -4.50
CA ASN A 40 -8.02 7.90 -3.97
C ASN A 40 -6.64 7.28 -4.16
N THR A 41 -6.04 7.48 -5.34
CA THR A 41 -4.67 7.03 -5.62
C THR A 41 -3.65 7.72 -4.73
N GLY A 42 -3.81 9.03 -4.47
CA GLY A 42 -2.96 9.77 -3.52
C GLY A 42 -3.06 9.24 -2.09
N CYS A 43 -4.27 8.87 -1.64
CA CYS A 43 -4.46 8.23 -0.34
C CYS A 43 -3.80 6.85 -0.29
N ALA A 44 -3.92 6.02 -1.35
CA ALA A 44 -3.24 4.73 -1.44
C ALA A 44 -1.71 4.89 -1.42
N ALA A 45 -1.18 5.90 -2.11
CA ALA A 45 0.24 6.23 -2.08
C ALA A 45 0.72 6.59 -0.66
N ARG A 46 -0.06 7.37 0.09
CA ARG A 46 0.23 7.68 1.50
C ARG A 46 0.25 6.42 2.37
N LEU A 47 -0.68 5.48 2.17
CA LEU A 47 -0.70 4.21 2.88
C LEU A 47 0.53 3.36 2.53
N ALA A 48 0.91 3.32 1.27
CA ALA A 48 2.11 2.64 0.79
C ALA A 48 3.38 3.23 1.44
N ALA A 49 3.49 4.56 1.52
CA ALA A 49 4.58 5.23 2.24
C ALA A 49 4.60 4.87 3.74
N ALA A 50 3.41 4.88 4.37
CA ALA A 50 3.28 4.63 5.81
C ALA A 50 3.64 3.19 6.20
N THR A 51 3.39 2.22 5.33
CA THR A 51 3.62 0.79 5.58
C THR A 51 4.90 0.25 4.94
N GLY A 52 5.49 0.99 3.99
CA GLY A 52 6.66 0.55 3.23
C GLY A 52 6.36 -0.48 2.15
N VAL A 53 5.08 -0.69 1.79
CA VAL A 53 4.69 -1.55 0.67
C VAL A 53 4.88 -0.82 -0.67
N ARG A 54 5.10 -1.58 -1.75
CA ARG A 54 5.15 -1.02 -3.10
C ARG A 54 3.74 -0.83 -3.65
N LEU A 55 3.55 0.26 -4.40
CA LEU A 55 2.32 0.56 -5.12
C LEU A 55 2.51 0.37 -6.61
N HIS A 56 1.65 -0.42 -7.24
CA HIS A 56 1.55 -0.59 -8.68
C HIS A 56 0.29 0.09 -9.19
N LEU A 57 0.43 0.85 -10.26
CA LEU A 57 -0.67 1.46 -11.00
C LEU A 57 -0.71 0.84 -12.39
N VAL A 58 -1.87 0.34 -12.79
CA VAL A 58 -2.09 -0.25 -14.13
C VAL A 58 -2.92 0.73 -14.95
N GLU A 59 -2.37 1.17 -16.09
CA GLU A 59 -3.06 2.06 -17.03
C GLU A 59 -4.21 1.34 -17.76
N PRO A 60 -5.23 2.08 -18.30
CA PRO A 60 -5.31 3.54 -18.30
C PRO A 60 -5.66 4.12 -16.92
N LEU A 61 -5.08 5.31 -16.61
CA LEU A 61 -5.46 6.07 -15.43
C LEU A 61 -6.50 7.12 -15.83
N GLY A 62 -7.51 7.35 -15.00
CA GLY A 62 -8.53 8.40 -15.21
C GLY A 62 -8.00 9.83 -14.96
N PHE A 63 -6.69 10.00 -14.73
CA PHE A 63 -6.04 11.25 -14.42
C PHE A 63 -4.59 11.25 -14.90
N SER A 64 -3.99 12.44 -14.97
CA SER A 64 -2.54 12.58 -15.20
C SER A 64 -1.77 12.46 -13.89
N LEU A 65 -0.60 11.83 -13.92
CA LEU A 65 0.34 11.80 -12.78
C LEU A 65 0.86 13.20 -12.41
N GLU A 66 0.68 14.18 -13.29
CA GLU A 66 0.95 15.62 -13.03
C GLU A 66 -0.22 16.33 -12.34
N ASP A 67 -1.33 15.62 -12.09
CA ASP A 67 -2.55 16.22 -11.54
C ASP A 67 -2.31 16.81 -10.15
N ARG A 68 -2.76 18.08 -9.99
CA ARG A 68 -2.66 18.80 -8.72
C ARG A 68 -3.43 18.13 -7.56
N TYR A 69 -4.49 17.37 -7.87
CA TYR A 69 -5.28 16.66 -6.86
C TYR A 69 -4.55 15.40 -6.36
N LEU A 70 -3.83 14.72 -7.25
CA LEU A 70 -2.93 13.64 -6.86
C LEU A 70 -1.86 14.17 -5.91
N LYS A 71 -1.25 15.29 -6.26
CA LYS A 71 -0.31 16.01 -5.39
C LYS A 71 -0.94 16.33 -4.04
N ARG A 72 -2.09 16.97 -3.98
CA ARG A 72 -2.73 17.39 -2.73
C ARG A 72 -3.10 16.24 -1.79
N ALA A 73 -3.46 15.08 -2.31
CA ALA A 73 -3.83 13.93 -1.49
C ALA A 73 -2.63 13.20 -0.87
N GLY A 74 -1.47 13.23 -1.56
CA GLY A 74 -0.27 12.51 -1.15
C GLY A 74 1.02 13.33 -1.08
N LEU A 75 0.94 14.66 -1.13
CA LEU A 75 2.02 15.61 -1.42
C LEU A 75 3.32 15.37 -0.67
N ASP A 76 3.24 15.26 0.64
CA ASP A 76 4.42 15.21 1.51
C ASP A 76 5.09 13.83 1.49
N TYR A 77 4.36 12.81 1.03
CA TYR A 77 4.77 11.40 1.09
C TYR A 77 5.19 10.84 -0.26
N TRP A 78 4.86 11.50 -1.37
CA TRP A 78 5.17 10.99 -2.71
C TRP A 78 6.65 10.68 -2.93
N PRO A 79 7.60 11.47 -2.41
CA PRO A 79 9.02 11.15 -2.47
C PRO A 79 9.42 9.85 -1.75
N MET A 80 8.55 9.35 -0.87
CA MET A 80 8.79 8.19 -0.02
C MET A 80 8.13 6.91 -0.56
N VAL A 81 7.26 7.03 -1.57
CA VAL A 81 6.52 5.89 -2.13
C VAL A 81 7.33 5.22 -3.24
N ASP A 82 7.42 3.90 -3.19
CA ASP A 82 7.91 3.10 -4.30
C ASP A 82 6.74 2.82 -5.25
N VAL A 83 6.65 3.56 -6.36
CA VAL A 83 5.56 3.46 -7.33
C VAL A 83 6.06 2.93 -8.66
N VAL A 84 5.36 1.94 -9.19
CA VAL A 84 5.58 1.40 -10.55
C VAL A 84 4.31 1.56 -11.36
N VAL A 85 4.42 2.07 -12.60
CA VAL A 85 3.29 2.18 -13.52
C VAL A 85 3.48 1.18 -14.66
N HIS A 86 2.44 0.45 -14.95
CA HIS A 86 2.37 -0.55 -16.02
C HIS A 86 1.39 -0.09 -17.10
N ALA A 87 1.72 -0.36 -18.37
CA ALA A 87 0.89 0.01 -19.50
C ALA A 87 -0.45 -0.74 -19.53
N ASP A 88 -0.47 -1.97 -19.02
CA ASP A 88 -1.63 -2.86 -18.95
C ASP A 88 -1.46 -3.91 -17.86
N TRP A 89 -2.49 -4.75 -17.69
CA TRP A 89 -2.47 -5.85 -16.73
C TRP A 89 -1.43 -6.92 -17.08
N GLU A 90 -1.24 -7.23 -18.33
CA GLU A 90 -0.31 -8.25 -18.83
C GLU A 90 1.12 -7.88 -18.45
N THR A 91 1.52 -6.64 -18.69
CA THR A 91 2.83 -6.09 -18.28
C THR A 91 3.00 -6.09 -16.77
N ALA A 92 1.92 -5.76 -16.04
CA ALA A 92 1.94 -5.81 -14.57
C ALA A 92 2.12 -7.25 -14.08
N ALA A 93 1.38 -8.20 -14.63
CA ALA A 93 1.42 -9.62 -14.25
C ALA A 93 2.81 -10.23 -14.48
N GLU A 94 3.47 -9.91 -15.59
CA GLU A 94 4.83 -10.34 -15.89
C GLU A 94 5.83 -9.77 -14.86
N ALA A 95 5.76 -8.47 -14.61
CA ALA A 95 6.64 -7.81 -13.64
C ALA A 95 6.43 -8.32 -12.21
N LEU A 96 5.19 -8.59 -11.81
CA LEU A 96 4.82 -9.12 -10.50
C LEU A 96 5.16 -10.59 -10.31
N SER A 97 5.36 -11.34 -11.40
CA SER A 97 5.80 -12.73 -11.38
C SER A 97 7.31 -12.86 -11.24
N THR A 98 8.06 -11.83 -11.66
CA THR A 98 9.52 -11.86 -11.69
C THR A 98 10.11 -11.88 -10.28
N GLY A 99 10.91 -12.90 -9.97
CA GLY A 99 11.58 -13.06 -8.67
C GLY A 99 10.66 -13.43 -7.50
N ALA A 100 9.41 -13.79 -7.78
CA ALA A 100 8.47 -14.28 -6.78
C ALA A 100 8.71 -15.76 -6.47
N GLU A 101 8.52 -16.17 -5.22
CA GLU A 101 8.68 -17.57 -4.79
C GLU A 101 7.45 -18.42 -5.13
N ARG A 102 6.26 -17.78 -5.19
CA ARG A 102 4.97 -18.43 -5.47
C ARG A 102 4.40 -17.94 -6.79
N PRO A 103 3.63 -18.79 -7.50
CA PRO A 103 2.92 -18.40 -8.72
C PRO A 103 2.02 -17.18 -8.49
N LEU A 104 1.87 -16.34 -9.51
CA LEU A 104 1.03 -15.15 -9.45
C LEU A 104 -0.40 -15.49 -8.99
N SER A 105 -0.99 -16.55 -9.56
CA SER A 105 -2.36 -17.01 -9.26
C SER A 105 -2.60 -17.33 -7.78
N GLU A 106 -1.58 -17.74 -7.05
CA GLU A 106 -1.70 -18.06 -5.62
C GLU A 106 -1.56 -16.83 -4.72
N ARG A 107 -0.96 -15.77 -5.24
CA ARG A 107 -0.65 -14.54 -4.51
C ARG A 107 -1.70 -13.44 -4.71
N LEU A 108 -2.54 -13.56 -5.72
CA LEU A 108 -3.59 -12.58 -5.98
C LEU A 108 -4.63 -12.57 -4.87
N ARG A 109 -5.04 -11.36 -4.45
CA ARG A 109 -6.21 -11.08 -3.62
C ARG A 109 -7.02 -10.00 -4.31
N LEU A 110 -8.06 -10.43 -5.02
CA LEU A 110 -8.86 -9.57 -5.90
C LEU A 110 -10.01 -8.93 -5.10
N PHE A 111 -9.86 -7.67 -4.74
CA PHE A 111 -10.88 -6.97 -3.96
C PHE A 111 -12.09 -6.62 -4.82
N THR A 112 -13.24 -7.10 -4.41
CA THR A 112 -14.54 -6.91 -5.07
C THR A 112 -15.56 -6.35 -4.08
N ALA A 113 -16.60 -5.67 -4.59
CA ALA A 113 -17.67 -5.19 -3.73
C ALA A 113 -18.54 -6.34 -3.19
N ARG A 114 -18.58 -7.47 -3.90
CA ARG A 114 -19.43 -8.64 -3.60
C ARG A 114 -18.76 -9.92 -4.08
N GLY A 115 -19.02 -10.99 -3.34
CA GLY A 115 -18.57 -12.34 -3.69
C GLY A 115 -17.10 -12.63 -3.39
N GLY A 116 -16.78 -13.88 -3.13
CA GLY A 116 -15.47 -14.34 -2.69
C GLY A 116 -15.43 -14.67 -1.19
N CYS A 117 -14.25 -14.60 -0.59
CA CYS A 117 -14.03 -14.76 0.84
C CYS A 117 -14.16 -13.41 1.57
N SER A 118 -14.67 -13.42 2.78
CA SER A 118 -14.67 -12.23 3.64
C SER A 118 -13.23 -11.79 3.93
N LEU A 119 -12.96 -10.48 3.91
CA LEU A 119 -11.67 -9.92 4.31
C LEU A 119 -11.19 -10.48 5.65
N PHE A 120 -12.12 -10.65 6.60
CA PHE A 120 -11.82 -11.10 7.96
C PHE A 120 -11.64 -12.63 8.09
N GLU A 121 -11.93 -13.38 7.03
CA GLU A 121 -11.77 -14.85 6.96
C GLU A 121 -10.67 -15.25 5.97
N THR A 122 -10.18 -14.31 5.16
CA THR A 122 -9.14 -14.56 4.16
C THR A 122 -7.80 -14.84 4.82
N ASP A 123 -7.14 -15.92 4.39
CA ASP A 123 -5.75 -16.19 4.74
C ASP A 123 -4.83 -15.40 3.83
N PHE A 124 -4.02 -14.53 4.42
CA PHE A 124 -3.07 -13.71 3.70
C PHE A 124 -1.64 -14.24 3.86
N GLY A 125 -0.93 -14.31 2.74
CA GLY A 125 0.51 -14.61 2.70
C GLY A 125 1.35 -13.35 2.65
N THR A 126 2.63 -13.49 3.03
CA THR A 126 3.58 -12.36 3.12
C THR A 126 3.95 -11.74 1.76
N GLU A 127 3.66 -12.44 0.64
CA GLU A 127 3.92 -12.00 -0.74
C GLU A 127 2.64 -11.68 -1.51
N ASP A 128 1.51 -11.60 -0.83
CA ASP A 128 0.23 -11.39 -1.50
C ASP A 128 0.16 -10.03 -2.21
N LEU A 129 -0.57 -10.03 -3.31
CA LEU A 129 -0.83 -8.88 -4.15
C LEU A 129 -2.27 -8.43 -3.92
N LEU A 130 -2.46 -7.31 -3.24
CA LEU A 130 -3.77 -6.75 -2.95
C LEU A 130 -4.22 -5.92 -4.15
N VAL A 131 -5.13 -6.47 -4.96
CA VAL A 131 -5.52 -5.92 -6.26
C VAL A 131 -6.89 -5.28 -6.16
N PHE A 132 -6.96 -3.99 -6.48
CA PHE A 132 -8.18 -3.18 -6.44
C PHE A 132 -8.48 -2.65 -7.83
N GLY A 133 -9.76 -2.60 -8.19
CA GLY A 133 -10.21 -2.09 -9.48
C GLY A 133 -10.56 -0.60 -9.45
N SER A 134 -11.05 -0.11 -10.60
CA SER A 134 -11.54 1.26 -10.75
C SER A 134 -12.77 1.54 -9.86
N GLU A 135 -12.99 2.81 -9.56
CA GLU A 135 -14.09 3.26 -8.69
C GLU A 135 -15.46 3.01 -9.32
N SER A 136 -15.56 3.10 -10.64
CA SER A 136 -16.84 2.97 -11.36
C SER A 136 -17.21 1.54 -11.69
N THR A 137 -16.26 0.73 -12.17
CA THR A 137 -16.51 -0.60 -12.73
C THR A 137 -15.86 -1.75 -11.93
N GLY A 138 -14.95 -1.44 -11.02
CA GLY A 138 -14.19 -2.44 -10.29
C GLY A 138 -13.09 -3.10 -11.13
N LEU A 139 -12.76 -4.35 -10.83
CA LEU A 139 -11.78 -5.14 -11.57
C LEU A 139 -12.35 -5.65 -12.90
N PRO A 140 -11.51 -5.76 -13.95
CA PRO A 140 -11.93 -6.33 -15.23
C PRO A 140 -12.57 -7.72 -15.08
N ALA A 141 -13.69 -7.95 -15.77
CA ALA A 141 -14.45 -9.20 -15.66
C ALA A 141 -13.61 -10.43 -16.04
N ALA A 142 -12.73 -10.30 -17.03
CA ALA A 142 -11.83 -11.37 -17.46
C ALA A 142 -10.85 -11.76 -16.33
N LEU A 143 -10.29 -10.79 -15.61
CA LEU A 143 -9.40 -11.03 -14.46
C LEU A 143 -10.15 -11.75 -13.33
N LEU A 144 -11.37 -11.31 -13.02
CA LEU A 144 -12.21 -11.94 -12.00
C LEU A 144 -12.63 -13.36 -12.38
N ALA A 145 -12.86 -13.62 -13.67
CA ALA A 145 -13.23 -14.96 -14.16
C ALA A 145 -12.04 -15.93 -14.10
N ALA A 146 -10.85 -15.45 -14.48
CA ALA A 146 -9.62 -16.26 -14.46
C ALA A 146 -9.17 -16.64 -13.03
N HIS A 147 -9.55 -15.86 -12.01
CA HIS A 147 -9.10 -16.02 -10.63
C HIS A 147 -10.26 -15.95 -9.63
N SER A 148 -11.33 -16.70 -9.88
CA SER A 148 -12.57 -16.65 -9.10
C SER A 148 -12.38 -16.92 -7.60
N ASP A 149 -11.45 -17.82 -7.28
CA ASP A 149 -11.18 -18.28 -5.91
C ASP A 149 -10.30 -17.30 -5.10
N GLN A 150 -9.75 -16.27 -5.77
CA GLN A 150 -8.91 -15.27 -5.17
C GLN A 150 -9.66 -13.98 -4.81
N ARG A 151 -10.99 -13.98 -4.91
CA ARG A 151 -11.80 -12.80 -4.62
C ARG A 151 -11.95 -12.61 -3.13
N VAL A 152 -11.80 -11.34 -2.72
CA VAL A 152 -11.96 -10.90 -1.33
C VAL A 152 -12.97 -9.76 -1.30
N TYR A 153 -13.87 -9.74 -0.32
CA TYR A 153 -14.78 -8.64 -0.13
C TYR A 153 -14.73 -8.11 1.30
N VAL A 154 -14.95 -6.80 1.44
CA VAL A 154 -15.20 -6.18 2.74
C VAL A 154 -16.70 -6.32 3.04
N PRO A 155 -17.11 -6.89 4.18
CA PRO A 155 -18.52 -6.99 4.54
C PRO A 155 -19.17 -5.62 4.64
N ILE A 156 -20.23 -5.40 3.86
CA ILE A 156 -21.07 -4.19 3.87
C ILE A 156 -22.54 -4.60 3.79
N ARG A 157 -23.43 -3.71 4.20
CA ARG A 157 -24.87 -3.93 4.09
C ARG A 157 -25.27 -4.16 2.63
N GLU A 158 -26.35 -4.92 2.42
CA GLU A 158 -26.81 -5.27 1.08
C GLU A 158 -27.32 -4.07 0.26
N ASP A 159 -27.83 -3.05 0.93
CA ASP A 159 -28.36 -1.79 0.37
C ASP A 159 -27.24 -0.78 0.02
N VAL A 160 -26.00 -1.05 0.39
CA VAL A 160 -24.82 -0.22 0.07
C VAL A 160 -24.08 -0.82 -1.11
N ARG A 161 -23.83 -0.04 -2.17
CA ARG A 161 -23.21 -0.52 -3.41
C ARG A 161 -21.75 -0.96 -3.19
N SER A 162 -20.93 -0.09 -2.62
CA SER A 162 -19.49 -0.31 -2.40
C SER A 162 -18.97 0.70 -1.38
N LEU A 163 -17.77 0.47 -0.85
CA LEU A 163 -16.99 1.46 -0.12
C LEU A 163 -16.15 2.30 -1.09
N ASN A 164 -15.74 3.49 -0.63
CA ASN A 164 -14.73 4.28 -1.33
C ASN A 164 -13.44 3.47 -1.48
N LEU A 165 -12.76 3.62 -2.63
CA LEU A 165 -11.55 2.85 -2.96
C LEU A 165 -10.45 3.04 -1.92
N ALA A 166 -10.13 4.28 -1.53
CA ALA A 166 -9.08 4.55 -0.56
C ALA A 166 -9.37 3.93 0.82
N ASN A 167 -10.65 3.93 1.24
CA ASN A 167 -11.07 3.28 2.49
C ASN A 167 -10.93 1.77 2.40
N THR A 168 -11.29 1.17 1.26
CA THR A 168 -11.14 -0.27 1.01
C THR A 168 -9.67 -0.67 1.01
N VAL A 169 -8.80 0.12 0.35
CA VAL A 169 -7.34 -0.10 0.35
C VAL A 169 -6.78 -0.03 1.76
N CYS A 170 -7.17 0.98 2.55
CA CYS A 170 -6.70 1.12 3.93
C CYS A 170 -7.06 -0.10 4.78
N LEU A 171 -8.34 -0.47 4.77
CA LEU A 171 -8.84 -1.61 5.55
C LEU A 171 -8.20 -2.92 5.08
N GLY A 172 -8.16 -3.14 3.75
CA GLY A 172 -7.56 -4.34 3.16
C GLY A 172 -6.08 -4.48 3.48
N LEU A 173 -5.32 -3.40 3.33
CA LEU A 173 -3.87 -3.42 3.56
C LEU A 173 -3.52 -3.74 5.02
N TYR A 174 -4.08 -3.00 5.98
CA TYR A 174 -3.75 -3.22 7.40
C TYR A 174 -4.23 -4.58 7.90
N THR A 175 -5.42 -5.02 7.47
CA THR A 175 -5.91 -6.37 7.81
C THR A 175 -5.00 -7.45 7.21
N ALA A 176 -4.58 -7.29 5.96
CA ALA A 176 -3.69 -8.27 5.31
C ALA A 176 -2.31 -8.33 5.96
N LEU A 177 -1.72 -7.18 6.30
CA LEU A 177 -0.43 -7.12 7.00
C LEU A 177 -0.50 -7.82 8.37
N ASP A 178 -1.52 -7.51 9.16
CA ASP A 178 -1.74 -8.10 10.48
C ASP A 178 -1.94 -9.62 10.39
N ARG A 179 -2.85 -10.07 9.53
CA ARG A 179 -3.15 -11.51 9.36
C ARG A 179 -2.00 -12.31 8.76
N ALA A 180 -1.19 -11.70 7.89
CA ALA A 180 0.04 -12.33 7.37
C ALA A 180 1.19 -12.37 8.39
N GLY A 181 1.01 -11.82 9.60
CA GLY A 181 2.04 -11.73 10.62
C GLY A 181 3.21 -10.82 10.22
N LEU A 182 2.99 -9.89 9.29
CA LEU A 182 3.99 -8.93 8.90
C LEU A 182 4.13 -7.83 9.95
N PRO A 183 5.35 -7.33 10.23
CA PRO A 183 5.54 -6.30 11.22
C PRO A 183 4.88 -5.01 10.78
N LEU A 184 3.92 -4.54 11.58
CA LEU A 184 3.36 -3.20 11.42
C LEU A 184 4.38 -2.16 11.90
N PRO A 185 4.36 -0.95 11.30
CA PRO A 185 5.20 0.15 11.77
C PRO A 185 4.95 0.44 13.25
N ASP A 186 6.01 0.52 14.03
CA ASP A 186 5.92 0.94 15.42
C ASP A 186 5.80 2.46 15.51
N ASN A 187 4.91 2.92 16.38
CA ASN A 187 4.68 4.34 16.63
C ASN A 187 4.94 4.64 18.11
N ASP A 188 6.15 5.12 18.41
CA ASP A 188 6.59 5.46 19.75
C ASP A 188 6.11 6.87 20.22
N GLY A 189 5.21 7.48 19.46
CA GLY A 189 4.69 8.84 19.74
C GLY A 189 5.61 9.96 19.26
N ARG A 190 6.70 9.66 18.53
CA ARG A 190 7.61 10.64 17.96
C ARG A 190 7.46 10.70 16.45
N TYR A 191 7.31 11.91 15.94
CA TYR A 191 7.39 12.16 14.51
C TYR A 191 8.80 12.63 14.14
N VAL A 192 9.45 11.88 13.26
CA VAL A 192 10.72 12.28 12.65
C VAL A 192 10.47 12.55 11.17
N ALA A 193 10.60 13.81 10.76
CA ALA A 193 10.41 14.16 9.35
C ALA A 193 11.43 13.41 8.48
N HIS A 194 10.93 12.77 7.40
CA HIS A 194 11.81 12.16 6.41
C HIS A 194 12.60 13.27 5.71
N PRO A 195 13.92 13.07 5.39
CA PRO A 195 14.75 14.09 4.73
C PRO A 195 14.17 14.61 3.40
N ASP A 196 13.35 13.81 2.75
CA ASP A 196 12.68 14.15 1.50
C ASP A 196 11.21 14.58 1.69
N ALA A 197 10.68 14.58 2.93
CA ALA A 197 9.33 15.06 3.20
C ALA A 197 9.20 16.54 2.82
N GLY A 198 8.15 16.87 2.09
CA GLY A 198 7.89 18.24 1.65
C GLY A 198 8.76 18.75 0.50
N LYS A 199 9.68 17.94 -0.07
CA LYS A 199 10.35 18.30 -1.32
C LYS A 199 9.34 18.35 -2.45
N ASP A 200 9.39 19.40 -3.26
CA ASP A 200 8.54 19.51 -4.46
C ASP A 200 9.05 18.53 -5.54
N VAL A 201 8.61 17.29 -5.42
CA VAL A 201 8.91 16.24 -6.39
C VAL A 201 7.63 15.94 -7.15
N ARG A 202 7.71 15.99 -8.49
CA ARG A 202 6.57 15.61 -9.32
C ARG A 202 6.34 14.11 -9.21
N PRO A 203 5.08 13.65 -9.08
CA PRO A 203 4.77 12.23 -9.05
C PRO A 203 5.40 11.44 -10.20
N SER A 204 5.35 11.97 -11.41
CA SER A 204 5.95 11.39 -12.61
C SER A 204 7.45 11.17 -12.54
N GLU A 205 8.19 11.97 -11.77
CA GLU A 205 9.65 11.84 -11.60
C GLU A 205 10.04 10.64 -10.72
N ARG A 206 9.12 10.12 -9.92
CA ARG A 206 9.34 8.98 -9.02
C ARG A 206 8.73 7.67 -9.51
N VAL A 207 7.92 7.73 -10.54
CA VAL A 207 7.30 6.56 -11.12
C VAL A 207 8.34 5.78 -11.94
N ARG A 208 8.43 4.49 -11.66
CA ARG A 208 9.19 3.54 -12.49
C ARG A 208 8.27 2.92 -13.54
N ARG A 209 8.80 2.77 -14.76
CA ARG A 209 8.16 1.96 -15.80
C ARG A 209 9.05 0.76 -16.08
N PRO A 210 8.50 -0.45 -16.22
CA PRO A 210 9.29 -1.60 -16.65
C PRO A 210 9.92 -1.34 -18.02
N PRO A 211 11.07 -1.92 -18.31
CA PRO A 211 11.65 -1.85 -19.64
C PRO A 211 10.71 -2.49 -20.67
N GLY A 212 10.39 -1.76 -21.74
CA GLY A 212 9.50 -2.21 -22.82
C GLY A 212 8.05 -1.75 -22.73
N ALA A 213 7.69 -0.87 -21.78
CA ALA A 213 6.39 -0.22 -21.72
C ALA A 213 6.36 1.07 -22.57
#